data_41b49b9d90081f74216321b03af6a6d3
#
_entry.id   41b49b9d90081f74216321b03af6a6d3
#
_cell.length_a   1.000
_cell.length_b   1.000
_cell.length_c   1.000
_cell.angle_alpha   90.00
_cell.angle_beta   90.00
_cell.angle_gamma   90.00
#
_symmetry.space_group_name_H-M   'P 1'
#
loop_
_entity.id
_entity.type
_entity.pdbx_description
1 polymer ?
#
loop_
_entity_poly.entity_id
_entity_poly.type
_entity_poly.pdbx_seq_one_letter_code
_entity_poly.pdbx_strand_id
1 'polypeptide(L)'
;MAEENKEMSLEQKQALMNANLAGLQNELNAASWSDHMEELMKAWGEKAAGLRWMHNRSASKWKKQADRLTLSGIFITTLVSTASLATAGIEDSQTVMYVVGSVGMIGAVIQSLKKFYNSEEKTAEHASIAKQFGSFYRNVTLQMGMSRFDRKPSAELSEWALAEYERMQQDAPTISGDVVAAYKKAFPNTENVPDIAEDEFIIQVFRDEVKSEEEVVLTENTEENV
;
A
#
# COMPACT_ATOMS: atom_id res chain seq x y z
N MET A 1 -23.25 13.00 -65.09
CA MET A 1 -23.03 12.59 -63.69
C MET A 1 -21.52 12.42 -63.55
N ALA A 2 -20.86 13.47 -63.10
CA ALA A 2 -19.44 13.44 -62.81
C ALA A 2 -19.30 12.97 -61.37
N GLU A 3 -18.69 11.81 -61.14
CA GLU A 3 -18.26 11.35 -59.84
C GLU A 3 -17.18 12.31 -59.36
N GLU A 4 -17.54 13.07 -58.37
CA GLU A 4 -16.67 13.98 -57.63
C GLU A 4 -15.74 13.11 -56.75
N ASN A 5 -14.65 12.65 -57.38
CA ASN A 5 -13.58 11.94 -56.69
C ASN A 5 -12.83 12.95 -55.83
N LYS A 6 -13.37 13.22 -54.63
CA LYS A 6 -12.80 14.15 -53.68
C LYS A 6 -11.52 13.57 -53.13
N GLU A 7 -10.38 13.91 -53.76
CA GLU A 7 -9.06 13.54 -53.23
C GLU A 7 -8.93 14.11 -51.82
N MET A 8 -8.76 13.21 -50.87
CA MET A 8 -8.51 13.60 -49.46
C MET A 8 -7.26 14.48 -49.40
N SER A 9 -7.37 15.59 -48.65
CA SER A 9 -6.22 16.45 -48.40
C SER A 9 -5.09 15.70 -47.65
N LEU A 10 -3.84 16.18 -47.78
CA LEU A 10 -2.71 15.61 -47.04
C LEU A 10 -2.96 15.54 -45.53
N GLU A 11 -3.60 16.55 -44.97
CA GLU A 11 -3.98 16.61 -43.55
C GLU A 11 -4.98 15.50 -43.18
N GLN A 12 -5.98 15.25 -44.03
CA GLN A 12 -6.96 14.19 -43.81
C GLN A 12 -6.33 12.79 -43.89
N LYS A 13 -5.40 12.59 -44.85
CA LYS A 13 -4.64 11.33 -44.97
C LYS A 13 -3.77 11.10 -43.72
N GLN A 14 -3.14 12.16 -43.23
CA GLN A 14 -2.29 12.11 -42.03
C GLN A 14 -3.12 11.84 -40.77
N ALA A 15 -4.30 12.47 -40.64
CA ALA A 15 -5.21 12.22 -39.52
C ALA A 15 -5.73 10.77 -39.53
N LEU A 16 -6.10 10.24 -40.69
CA LEU A 16 -6.54 8.86 -40.85
C LEU A 16 -5.43 7.85 -40.52
N MET A 17 -4.20 8.13 -40.96
CA MET A 17 -3.04 7.28 -40.64
C MET A 17 -2.75 7.28 -39.15
N ASN A 18 -2.80 8.45 -38.50
CA ASN A 18 -2.59 8.56 -37.03
C ASN A 18 -3.70 7.82 -36.25
N ALA A 19 -4.96 7.92 -36.70
CA ALA A 19 -6.08 7.19 -36.11
C ALA A 19 -5.91 5.66 -36.23
N ASN A 20 -5.46 5.18 -37.42
CA ASN A 20 -5.19 3.76 -37.63
C ASN A 20 -4.02 3.26 -36.77
N LEU A 21 -2.95 4.04 -36.64
CA LEU A 21 -1.81 3.72 -35.75
C LEU A 21 -2.23 3.64 -34.30
N ALA A 22 -3.05 4.58 -33.83
CA ALA A 22 -3.61 4.54 -32.47
C ALA A 22 -4.49 3.31 -32.24
N GLY A 23 -5.32 2.94 -33.24
CA GLY A 23 -6.12 1.73 -33.19
C GLY A 23 -5.28 0.46 -33.06
N LEU A 24 -4.24 0.32 -33.91
CA LEU A 24 -3.31 -0.81 -33.84
C LEU A 24 -2.54 -0.87 -32.51
N GLN A 25 -2.13 0.28 -31.98
CA GLN A 25 -1.49 0.34 -30.66
C GLN A 25 -2.42 -0.15 -29.55
N ASN A 26 -3.68 0.24 -29.58
CA ASN A 26 -4.66 -0.20 -28.59
C ASN A 26 -4.93 -1.71 -28.69
N GLU A 27 -4.99 -2.27 -29.91
CA GLU A 27 -5.13 -3.71 -30.13
C GLU A 27 -3.91 -4.48 -29.58
N LEU A 28 -2.69 -4.01 -29.84
CA LEU A 28 -1.46 -4.60 -29.32
C LEU A 28 -1.41 -4.51 -27.80
N ASN A 29 -1.84 -3.39 -27.22
CA ASN A 29 -1.93 -3.23 -25.78
C ASN A 29 -2.92 -4.22 -25.17
N ALA A 30 -4.11 -4.36 -25.78
CA ALA A 30 -5.10 -5.31 -25.32
C ALA A 30 -4.59 -6.76 -25.40
N ALA A 31 -3.88 -7.11 -26.47
CA ALA A 31 -3.27 -8.43 -26.65
C ALA A 31 -2.13 -8.72 -25.68
N SER A 32 -1.49 -7.68 -25.10
CA SER A 32 -0.45 -7.83 -24.08
C SER A 32 -0.99 -8.30 -22.71
N TRP A 33 -2.30 -8.18 -22.48
CA TRP A 33 -2.96 -8.58 -21.24
C TRP A 33 -3.47 -10.02 -21.34
N SER A 34 -2.95 -10.88 -20.47
CA SER A 34 -3.48 -12.22 -20.21
C SER A 34 -4.26 -12.22 -18.89
N ASP A 35 -5.13 -13.21 -18.69
CA ASP A 35 -5.87 -13.38 -17.45
C ASP A 35 -4.91 -13.57 -16.26
N HIS A 36 -3.81 -14.29 -16.48
CA HIS A 36 -2.76 -14.46 -15.48
C HIS A 36 -2.10 -13.12 -15.07
N MET A 37 -1.84 -12.22 -16.03
CA MET A 37 -1.27 -10.91 -15.72
C MET A 37 -2.26 -10.04 -14.93
N GLU A 38 -3.56 -10.17 -15.22
CA GLU A 38 -4.61 -9.49 -14.46
C GLU A 38 -4.69 -10.00 -13.02
N GLU A 39 -4.61 -11.32 -12.83
CA GLU A 39 -4.58 -11.93 -11.49
C GLU A 39 -3.33 -11.53 -10.71
N LEU A 40 -2.17 -11.47 -11.34
CA LEU A 40 -0.93 -11.01 -10.73
C LEU A 40 -1.06 -9.55 -10.24
N MET A 41 -1.57 -8.66 -11.09
CA MET A 41 -1.78 -7.27 -10.72
C MET A 41 -2.83 -7.13 -9.61
N LYS A 42 -3.91 -7.91 -9.64
CA LYS A 42 -4.90 -8.00 -8.58
C LYS A 42 -4.24 -8.41 -7.26
N ALA A 43 -3.43 -9.48 -7.29
CA ALA A 43 -2.75 -9.97 -6.09
C ALA A 43 -1.82 -8.91 -5.47
N TRP A 44 -1.03 -8.21 -6.27
CA TRP A 44 -0.18 -7.12 -5.77
C TRP A 44 -1.00 -5.96 -5.19
N GLY A 45 -2.11 -5.60 -5.82
CA GLY A 45 -3.03 -4.60 -5.30
C GLY A 45 -3.61 -4.99 -3.93
N GLU A 46 -4.06 -6.22 -3.78
CA GLU A 46 -4.63 -6.75 -2.54
C GLU A 46 -3.57 -6.86 -1.43
N LYS A 47 -2.35 -7.33 -1.74
CA LYS A 47 -1.21 -7.32 -0.82
C LYS A 47 -0.88 -5.90 -0.34
N ALA A 48 -0.87 -4.93 -1.25
CA ALA A 48 -0.67 -3.53 -0.90
C ALA A 48 -1.80 -2.96 0.00
N ALA A 49 -3.04 -3.34 -0.23
CA ALA A 49 -4.16 -2.97 0.63
C ALA A 49 -4.01 -3.55 2.05
N GLY A 50 -3.54 -4.78 2.17
CA GLY A 50 -3.20 -5.42 3.44
C GLY A 50 -2.09 -4.68 4.19
N LEU A 51 -0.99 -4.37 3.51
CA LEU A 51 0.13 -3.60 4.06
C LEU A 51 -0.32 -2.19 4.50
N ARG A 52 -1.12 -1.51 3.68
CA ARG A 52 -1.74 -0.23 4.06
C ARG A 52 -2.51 -0.33 5.37
N TRP A 53 -3.33 -1.38 5.54
CA TRP A 53 -4.09 -1.57 6.78
C TRP A 53 -3.18 -1.77 7.98
N MET A 54 -2.16 -2.62 7.85
CA MET A 54 -1.21 -2.91 8.92
C MET A 54 -0.40 -1.67 9.31
N HIS A 55 0.08 -0.88 8.35
CA HIS A 55 0.79 0.36 8.62
C HIS A 55 -0.11 1.41 9.27
N ASN A 56 -1.36 1.57 8.84
CA ASN A 56 -2.33 2.46 9.49
C ASN A 56 -2.59 2.05 10.96
N ARG A 57 -2.68 0.74 11.22
CA ARG A 57 -2.86 0.24 12.58
C ARG A 57 -1.61 0.47 13.44
N SER A 58 -0.43 0.26 12.87
CA SER A 58 0.85 0.58 13.52
C SER A 58 0.96 2.06 13.85
N ALA A 59 0.65 2.95 12.91
CA ALA A 59 0.61 4.40 13.13
C ALA A 59 -0.35 4.77 14.28
N SER A 60 -1.55 4.20 14.30
CA SER A 60 -2.53 4.42 15.37
C SER A 60 -2.02 3.93 16.74
N LYS A 61 -1.31 2.81 16.78
CA LYS A 61 -0.68 2.27 18.00
C LYS A 61 0.39 3.21 18.54
N TRP A 62 1.33 3.63 17.68
CA TRP A 62 2.39 4.56 18.05
C TRP A 62 1.86 5.94 18.43
N LYS A 63 0.84 6.43 17.72
CA LYS A 63 0.15 7.68 18.08
C LYS A 63 -0.42 7.63 19.51
N LYS A 64 -1.15 6.57 19.85
CA LYS A 64 -1.69 6.40 21.21
C LYS A 64 -0.60 6.39 22.27
N GLN A 65 0.55 5.80 21.98
CA GLN A 65 1.70 5.81 22.88
C GLN A 65 2.31 7.22 23.02
N ALA A 66 2.48 7.94 21.90
CA ALA A 66 2.96 9.31 21.89
C ALA A 66 2.03 10.23 22.71
N ASP A 67 0.72 10.14 22.46
CA ASP A 67 -0.29 10.93 23.16
C ASP A 67 -0.26 10.66 24.70
N ARG A 68 -0.15 9.39 25.11
CA ARG A 68 -0.06 9.03 26.53
C ARG A 68 1.19 9.62 27.20
N LEU A 69 2.35 9.46 26.57
CA LEU A 69 3.61 10.00 27.11
C LEU A 69 3.60 11.53 27.18
N THR A 70 3.05 12.17 26.15
CA THR A 70 2.94 13.63 26.09
C THR A 70 2.00 14.17 27.17
N LEU A 71 0.79 13.59 27.31
CA LEU A 71 -0.18 14.00 28.32
C LEU A 71 0.36 13.78 29.74
N SER A 72 1.00 12.63 30.01
CA SER A 72 1.63 12.37 31.29
C SER A 72 2.71 13.38 31.61
N GLY A 73 3.55 13.74 30.62
CA GLY A 73 4.58 14.76 30.79
C GLY A 73 4.00 16.14 31.12
N ILE A 74 2.97 16.57 30.36
CA ILE A 74 2.28 17.85 30.60
C ILE A 74 1.70 17.88 32.01
N PHE A 75 1.00 16.83 32.42
CA PHE A 75 0.37 16.74 33.74
C PHE A 75 1.39 16.88 34.85
N ILE A 76 2.49 16.11 34.79
CA ILE A 76 3.56 16.16 35.82
C ILE A 76 4.23 17.53 35.86
N THR A 77 4.57 18.10 34.67
CA THR A 77 5.20 19.42 34.60
C THR A 77 4.30 20.51 35.21
N THR A 78 2.99 20.45 34.94
CA THR A 78 2.02 21.39 35.50
C THR A 78 1.94 21.26 37.04
N LEU A 79 1.88 20.03 37.54
CA LEU A 79 1.88 19.79 39.01
C LEU A 79 3.13 20.34 39.68
N VAL A 80 4.31 20.03 39.13
CA VAL A 80 5.60 20.51 39.68
C VAL A 80 5.67 22.03 39.69
N SER A 81 5.29 22.66 38.58
CA SER A 81 5.29 24.12 38.45
C SER A 81 4.33 24.80 39.43
N THR A 82 3.11 24.25 39.56
CA THR A 82 2.12 24.78 40.51
C THR A 82 2.58 24.62 41.96
N ALA A 83 3.12 23.44 42.33
CA ALA A 83 3.64 23.19 43.67
C ALA A 83 4.83 24.10 43.98
N SER A 84 5.75 24.32 43.03
CA SER A 84 6.89 25.23 43.18
C SER A 84 6.46 26.68 43.43
N LEU A 85 5.42 27.17 42.76
CA LEU A 85 4.85 28.51 43.00
C LEU A 85 4.19 28.60 44.39
N ALA A 86 3.43 27.59 44.77
CA ALA A 86 2.75 27.58 46.09
C ALA A 86 3.72 27.58 47.27
N THR A 87 4.91 27.03 47.08
CA THR A 87 5.94 26.91 48.16
C THR A 87 6.90 28.09 48.21
N ALA A 88 6.89 28.98 47.23
CA ALA A 88 7.82 30.13 47.18
C ALA A 88 7.71 31.13 48.32
N GLY A 89 6.68 31.05 49.22
CA GLY A 89 6.45 31.91 50.38
C GLY A 89 6.49 31.18 51.72
N ILE A 90 6.85 29.88 51.77
CA ILE A 90 6.78 29.07 52.98
C ILE A 90 8.22 28.86 53.54
N GLU A 91 8.54 29.42 54.71
CA GLU A 91 9.89 29.42 55.30
C GLU A 91 10.39 28.03 55.76
N ASP A 92 9.51 27.02 55.94
CA ASP A 92 9.90 25.68 56.40
C ASP A 92 9.35 24.60 55.48
N SER A 93 9.77 24.63 54.19
CA SER A 93 9.20 23.80 53.12
C SER A 93 10.07 22.61 52.72
N GLN A 94 11.02 22.15 53.57
CA GLN A 94 11.98 21.09 53.23
C GLN A 94 11.31 19.81 52.75
N THR A 95 10.23 19.36 53.42
CA THR A 95 9.44 18.19 52.99
C THR A 95 8.78 18.39 51.66
N VAL A 96 8.24 19.59 51.38
CA VAL A 96 7.60 19.91 50.09
C VAL A 96 8.64 19.94 48.97
N MET A 97 9.83 20.46 49.22
CA MET A 97 10.94 20.44 48.25
C MET A 97 11.35 19.01 47.88
N TYR A 98 11.39 18.07 48.83
CA TYR A 98 11.66 16.66 48.52
C TYR A 98 10.55 16.03 47.67
N VAL A 99 9.29 16.32 47.94
CA VAL A 99 8.15 15.81 47.13
C VAL A 99 8.20 16.39 45.73
N VAL A 100 8.35 17.70 45.58
CA VAL A 100 8.45 18.37 44.28
C VAL A 100 9.63 17.84 43.48
N GLY A 101 10.80 17.67 44.12
CA GLY A 101 11.99 17.11 43.49
C GLY A 101 11.78 15.67 43.01
N SER A 102 11.12 14.84 43.83
CA SER A 102 10.82 13.44 43.46
C SER A 102 9.87 13.35 42.26
N VAL A 103 8.79 14.15 42.24
CA VAL A 103 7.86 14.22 41.13
C VAL A 103 8.55 14.76 39.86
N GLY A 104 9.45 15.75 40.03
CA GLY A 104 10.27 16.28 38.93
C GLY A 104 11.18 15.21 38.31
N MET A 105 11.77 14.31 39.11
CA MET A 105 12.55 13.17 38.63
C MET A 105 11.69 12.22 37.80
N ILE A 106 10.47 11.91 38.22
CA ILE A 106 9.53 11.09 37.44
C ILE A 106 9.23 11.76 36.07
N GLY A 107 9.03 13.07 36.09
CA GLY A 107 8.84 13.86 34.88
C GLY A 107 10.03 13.76 33.90
N ALA A 108 11.26 13.82 34.43
CA ALA A 108 12.47 13.66 33.62
C ALA A 108 12.58 12.26 33.00
N VAL A 109 12.21 11.21 33.75
CA VAL A 109 12.16 9.83 33.22
C VAL A 109 11.14 9.72 32.07
N ILE A 110 9.94 10.28 32.24
CA ILE A 110 8.92 10.25 31.17
C ILE A 110 9.40 10.99 29.93
N GLN A 111 10.04 12.14 30.04
CA GLN A 111 10.62 12.85 28.91
C GLN A 111 11.73 12.04 28.23
N SER A 112 12.56 11.35 29.00
CA SER A 112 13.59 10.45 28.47
C SER A 112 12.98 9.27 27.73
N LEU A 113 11.91 8.67 28.25
CA LEU A 113 11.17 7.60 27.56
C LEU A 113 10.51 8.10 26.26
N LYS A 114 9.92 9.31 26.28
CA LYS A 114 9.36 9.92 25.07
C LYS A 114 10.41 10.04 23.97
N LYS A 115 11.61 10.53 24.30
CA LYS A 115 12.74 10.66 23.38
C LYS A 115 13.26 9.29 22.92
N PHE A 116 13.36 8.33 23.83
CA PHE A 116 13.84 6.98 23.53
C PHE A 116 12.93 6.23 22.55
N TYR A 117 11.62 6.25 22.78
CA TYR A 117 10.66 5.55 21.93
C TYR A 117 10.43 6.23 20.57
N ASN A 118 10.63 7.54 20.50
CA ASN A 118 10.42 8.37 19.31
C ASN A 118 9.08 8.06 18.60
N SER A 119 8.02 7.92 19.41
CA SER A 119 6.72 7.42 18.95
C SER A 119 6.04 8.35 17.94
N GLU A 120 6.35 9.64 17.95
CA GLU A 120 5.82 10.62 16.99
C GLU A 120 6.39 10.38 15.58
N GLU A 121 7.70 10.15 15.46
CA GLU A 121 8.39 9.84 14.21
C GLU A 121 7.89 8.50 13.63
N LYS A 122 7.87 7.45 14.45
CA LYS A 122 7.31 6.15 14.04
C LYS A 122 5.85 6.24 13.56
N THR A 123 5.05 7.10 14.21
CA THR A 123 3.68 7.38 13.75
C THR A 123 3.68 7.99 12.35
N ALA A 124 4.54 8.98 12.10
CA ALA A 124 4.63 9.66 10.82
C ALA A 124 5.14 8.74 9.71
N GLU A 125 6.17 7.93 9.99
CA GLU A 125 6.72 6.94 9.05
C GLU A 125 5.67 5.92 8.62
N HIS A 126 5.03 5.24 9.58
CA HIS A 126 3.96 4.29 9.26
C HIS A 126 2.79 4.94 8.53
N ALA A 127 2.39 6.16 8.90
CA ALA A 127 1.31 6.87 8.21
C ALA A 127 1.69 7.27 6.79
N SER A 128 2.95 7.65 6.54
CA SER A 128 3.48 7.96 5.21
C SER A 128 3.43 6.74 4.30
N ILE A 129 3.99 5.62 4.74
CA ILE A 129 4.01 4.36 4.01
C ILE A 129 2.58 3.83 3.74
N ALA A 130 1.68 3.93 4.72
CA ALA A 130 0.28 3.57 4.51
C ALA A 130 -0.39 4.37 3.39
N LYS A 131 -0.06 5.66 3.24
CA LYS A 131 -0.56 6.50 2.13
C LYS A 131 0.01 6.03 0.78
N GLN A 132 1.29 5.66 0.74
CA GLN A 132 1.96 5.19 -0.48
C GLN A 132 1.35 3.85 -0.95
N PHE A 133 1.23 2.85 -0.08
CA PHE A 133 0.51 1.62 -0.40
C PHE A 133 -0.96 1.87 -0.81
N GLY A 134 -1.61 2.85 -0.18
CA GLY A 134 -2.95 3.26 -0.57
C GLY A 134 -3.01 3.91 -1.96
N SER A 135 -1.99 4.64 -2.37
CA SER A 135 -1.87 5.20 -3.72
C SER A 135 -1.64 4.10 -4.76
N PHE A 136 -0.72 3.18 -4.47
CA PHE A 136 -0.46 2.01 -5.30
C PHE A 136 -1.74 1.19 -5.53
N TYR A 137 -2.43 0.80 -4.45
CA TYR A 137 -3.70 0.09 -4.52
C TYR A 137 -4.72 0.78 -5.42
N ARG A 138 -4.90 2.10 -5.29
CA ARG A 138 -5.85 2.84 -6.12
C ARG A 138 -5.44 2.87 -7.59
N ASN A 139 -4.14 3.01 -7.89
CA ASN A 139 -3.64 3.01 -9.27
C ASN A 139 -3.88 1.64 -9.92
N VAL A 140 -3.55 0.55 -9.24
CA VAL A 140 -3.83 -0.80 -9.73
C VAL A 140 -5.33 -1.02 -9.91
N THR A 141 -6.15 -0.63 -8.93
CA THR A 141 -7.61 -0.75 -9.02
C THR A 141 -8.17 0.02 -10.20
N LEU A 142 -7.66 1.24 -10.47
CA LEU A 142 -8.08 2.03 -11.61
C LEU A 142 -7.75 1.31 -12.93
N GLN A 143 -6.51 0.84 -13.08
CA GLN A 143 -6.08 0.13 -14.29
C GLN A 143 -6.88 -1.16 -14.52
N MET A 144 -7.09 -1.95 -13.46
CA MET A 144 -7.88 -3.19 -13.56
C MET A 144 -9.38 -2.94 -13.80
N GLY A 145 -9.90 -1.79 -13.42
CA GLY A 145 -11.28 -1.37 -13.69
C GLY A 145 -11.53 -0.86 -15.11
N MET A 146 -10.47 -0.60 -15.90
CA MET A 146 -10.57 -0.17 -17.30
C MET A 146 -10.65 -1.37 -18.24
N SER A 147 -11.14 -1.16 -19.47
CA SER A 147 -11.07 -2.17 -20.52
C SER A 147 -9.60 -2.41 -20.93
N ARG A 148 -9.26 -3.62 -21.43
CA ARG A 148 -7.89 -3.93 -21.86
C ARG A 148 -7.35 -2.96 -22.91
N PHE A 149 -8.22 -2.37 -23.73
CA PHE A 149 -7.86 -1.37 -24.76
C PHE A 149 -7.43 -0.03 -24.16
N ASP A 150 -7.98 0.34 -23.00
CA ASP A 150 -7.76 1.65 -22.39
C ASP A 150 -6.68 1.60 -21.30
N ARG A 151 -6.20 0.40 -20.96
CA ARG A 151 -5.13 0.22 -19.96
C ARG A 151 -3.77 0.59 -20.52
N LYS A 152 -2.83 0.85 -19.64
CA LYS A 152 -1.42 0.85 -20.02
C LYS A 152 -0.99 -0.53 -20.50
N PRO A 153 0.04 -0.63 -21.37
CA PRO A 153 0.62 -1.92 -21.73
C PRO A 153 1.00 -2.73 -20.50
N SER A 154 0.76 -4.04 -20.53
CA SER A 154 1.00 -4.91 -19.36
C SER A 154 2.45 -4.87 -18.88
N ALA A 155 3.42 -4.82 -19.81
CA ALA A 155 4.83 -4.72 -19.48
C ALA A 155 5.17 -3.41 -18.74
N GLU A 156 4.65 -2.26 -19.22
CA GLU A 156 4.87 -0.95 -18.57
C GLU A 156 4.26 -0.92 -17.17
N LEU A 157 3.03 -1.45 -17.02
CA LEU A 157 2.36 -1.44 -15.73
C LEU A 157 3.03 -2.38 -14.74
N SER A 158 3.49 -3.57 -15.16
CA SER A 158 4.17 -4.53 -14.29
C SER A 158 5.54 -4.03 -13.85
N GLU A 159 6.31 -3.41 -14.74
CA GLU A 159 7.61 -2.81 -14.40
C GLU A 159 7.43 -1.67 -13.39
N TRP A 160 6.48 -0.77 -13.63
CA TRP A 160 6.14 0.29 -12.69
C TRP A 160 5.68 -0.28 -11.33
N ALA A 161 4.81 -1.29 -11.36
CA ALA A 161 4.26 -1.87 -10.15
C ALA A 161 5.34 -2.56 -9.31
N LEU A 162 6.25 -3.31 -9.94
CA LEU A 162 7.38 -3.94 -9.27
C LEU A 162 8.29 -2.89 -8.62
N ALA A 163 8.75 -1.90 -9.40
CA ALA A 163 9.65 -0.85 -8.91
C ALA A 163 9.05 -0.05 -7.75
N GLU A 164 7.76 0.31 -7.83
CA GLU A 164 7.09 1.08 -6.79
C GLU A 164 6.82 0.23 -5.54
N TYR A 165 6.47 -1.05 -5.71
CA TYR A 165 6.24 -1.97 -4.60
C TYR A 165 7.55 -2.23 -3.83
N GLU A 166 8.66 -2.50 -4.53
CA GLU A 166 9.98 -2.67 -3.93
C GLU A 166 10.44 -1.42 -3.18
N ARG A 167 10.29 -0.23 -3.79
CA ARG A 167 10.63 1.03 -3.14
C ARG A 167 9.86 1.23 -1.84
N MET A 168 8.55 0.97 -1.85
CA MET A 168 7.72 1.10 -0.65
C MET A 168 8.12 0.08 0.43
N GLN A 169 8.50 -1.13 0.04
CA GLN A 169 8.97 -2.15 0.96
C GLN A 169 10.31 -1.78 1.62
N GLN A 170 11.24 -1.19 0.86
CA GLN A 170 12.54 -0.73 1.37
C GLN A 170 12.39 0.44 2.36
N ASP A 171 11.46 1.36 2.08
CA ASP A 171 11.19 2.52 2.93
C ASP A 171 10.31 2.18 4.17
N ALA A 172 9.71 0.99 4.20
CA ALA A 172 8.72 0.63 5.19
C ALA A 172 9.33 0.30 6.55
N PRO A 173 8.88 0.94 7.64
CA PRO A 173 9.28 0.55 9.00
C PRO A 173 8.69 -0.81 9.38
N THR A 174 9.40 -1.52 10.25
CA THR A 174 9.01 -2.87 10.68
C THR A 174 7.64 -2.89 11.36
N ILE A 175 6.78 -3.80 10.90
CA ILE A 175 5.46 -4.05 11.49
C ILE A 175 5.60 -5.02 12.66
N SER A 176 4.97 -4.70 13.80
CA SER A 176 5.02 -5.56 14.99
C SER A 176 4.10 -6.79 14.86
N GLY A 177 4.51 -7.93 15.42
CA GLY A 177 3.79 -9.21 15.32
C GLY A 177 2.33 -9.18 15.81
N ASP A 178 2.02 -8.32 16.79
CA ASP A 178 0.64 -8.13 17.25
C ASP A 178 -0.27 -7.46 16.20
N VAL A 179 0.29 -6.61 15.34
CA VAL A 179 -0.43 -6.01 14.23
C VAL A 179 -0.66 -7.04 13.12
N VAL A 180 0.35 -7.88 12.83
CA VAL A 180 0.22 -9.00 11.88
C VAL A 180 -0.87 -9.98 12.35
N ALA A 181 -0.83 -10.38 13.63
CA ALA A 181 -1.86 -11.25 14.22
C ALA A 181 -3.27 -10.62 14.17
N ALA A 182 -3.35 -9.30 14.39
CA ALA A 182 -4.61 -8.58 14.27
C ALA A 182 -5.13 -8.53 12.83
N TYR A 183 -4.23 -8.45 11.83
CA TYR A 183 -4.59 -8.54 10.42
C TYR A 183 -5.17 -9.91 10.06
N LYS A 184 -4.46 -11.00 10.39
CA LYS A 184 -4.95 -12.37 10.16
C LYS A 184 -6.33 -12.62 10.79
N LYS A 185 -6.56 -12.08 11.99
CA LYS A 185 -7.86 -12.17 12.67
C LYS A 185 -8.96 -11.35 11.97
N ALA A 186 -8.63 -10.18 11.45
CA ALA A 186 -9.59 -9.29 10.80
C ALA A 186 -9.98 -9.77 9.39
N PHE A 187 -9.04 -10.45 8.70
CA PHE A 187 -9.18 -10.88 7.30
C PHE A 187 -8.83 -12.38 7.13
N PRO A 188 -9.59 -13.30 7.77
CA PRO A 188 -9.24 -14.73 7.78
C PRO A 188 -9.37 -15.41 6.42
N ASN A 189 -10.15 -14.83 5.49
CA ASN A 189 -10.44 -15.42 4.17
C ASN A 189 -9.83 -14.62 3.02
N THR A 190 -8.78 -13.83 3.27
CA THR A 190 -8.11 -13.09 2.20
C THR A 190 -7.23 -14.04 1.40
N GLU A 191 -7.40 -14.05 0.08
CA GLU A 191 -6.70 -14.92 -0.85
C GLU A 191 -5.24 -14.46 -1.03
N ASN A 192 -5.06 -13.18 -1.26
CA ASN A 192 -3.74 -12.57 -1.47
C ASN A 192 -3.28 -11.85 -0.20
N VAL A 193 -2.66 -12.61 0.68
CA VAL A 193 -2.12 -12.12 1.95
C VAL A 193 -0.77 -11.42 1.71
N PRO A 194 -0.45 -10.30 2.38
CA PRO A 194 0.90 -9.72 2.34
C PRO A 194 1.96 -10.69 2.85
N ASP A 195 3.15 -10.69 2.24
CA ASP A 195 4.24 -11.63 2.51
C ASP A 195 4.60 -11.75 4.00
N ILE A 196 4.59 -10.63 4.74
CA ILE A 196 4.84 -10.61 6.19
C ILE A 196 3.79 -11.38 7.01
N ALA A 197 2.62 -11.65 6.42
CA ALA A 197 1.51 -12.35 7.05
C ALA A 197 1.25 -13.72 6.43
N GLU A 198 2.00 -14.12 5.41
CA GLU A 198 1.95 -15.47 4.84
C GLU A 198 2.58 -16.48 5.80
N ASP A 199 1.99 -17.68 5.87
CA ASP A 199 2.51 -18.80 6.66
C ASP A 199 3.44 -19.69 5.82
N GLU A 200 3.31 -19.64 4.48
CA GLU A 200 4.12 -20.39 3.50
C GLU A 200 4.50 -19.48 2.33
N PHE A 201 5.73 -19.68 1.82
CA PHE A 201 6.23 -18.96 0.66
C PHE A 201 6.18 -19.84 -0.58
N ILE A 202 5.11 -19.71 -1.38
CA ILE A 202 4.91 -20.50 -2.60
C ILE A 202 5.04 -19.61 -3.82
N ILE A 203 5.97 -19.96 -4.72
CA ILE A 203 6.08 -19.32 -6.03
C ILE A 203 5.16 -20.06 -7.01
N GLN A 204 4.15 -19.36 -7.51
CA GLN A 204 3.30 -19.88 -8.55
C GLN A 204 3.97 -19.68 -9.91
N VAL A 205 4.13 -20.76 -10.66
CA VAL A 205 4.68 -20.73 -12.02
C VAL A 205 3.54 -20.84 -13.02
N PHE A 206 3.39 -19.82 -13.86
CA PHE A 206 2.49 -19.90 -15.00
C PHE A 206 2.98 -20.97 -15.98
N ARG A 207 2.08 -21.84 -16.40
CA ARG A 207 2.33 -22.82 -17.46
C ARG A 207 1.22 -22.67 -18.49
N ASP A 208 1.61 -22.47 -19.74
CA ASP A 208 0.66 -22.57 -20.84
C ASP A 208 0.08 -23.99 -20.83
N GLU A 209 -1.24 -24.10 -20.82
CA GLU A 209 -1.89 -25.37 -21.11
C GLU A 209 -1.58 -25.70 -22.57
N VAL A 210 -0.60 -26.55 -22.77
CA VAL A 210 -0.39 -27.18 -24.06
C VAL A 210 -1.62 -28.06 -24.30
N LYS A 211 -2.58 -27.55 -25.10
CA LYS A 211 -3.67 -28.40 -25.60
C LYS A 211 -2.99 -29.58 -26.28
N SER A 212 -3.08 -30.73 -25.67
CA SER A 212 -2.53 -31.96 -26.23
C SER A 212 -3.21 -32.17 -27.57
N GLU A 213 -2.44 -32.37 -28.63
CA GLU A 213 -2.95 -32.63 -30.00
C GLU A 213 -3.93 -33.83 -30.05
N GLU A 214 -4.02 -34.62 -29.00
CA GLU A 214 -4.96 -35.72 -28.83
C GLU A 214 -6.43 -35.28 -28.77
N GLU A 215 -6.77 -34.08 -28.28
CA GLU A 215 -8.15 -33.62 -28.20
C GLU A 215 -8.68 -33.12 -29.54
N VAL A 216 -7.80 -32.64 -30.44
CA VAL A 216 -8.14 -32.20 -31.79
C VAL A 216 -8.45 -33.40 -32.69
N VAL A 217 -7.77 -34.52 -32.53
CA VAL A 217 -8.00 -35.76 -33.32
C VAL A 217 -9.32 -36.43 -32.98
N LEU A 218 -9.81 -36.30 -31.74
CA LEU A 218 -11.09 -36.88 -31.33
C LEU A 218 -12.29 -36.09 -31.82
N THR A 219 -12.16 -34.78 -32.06
CA THR A 219 -13.27 -33.98 -32.62
C THR A 219 -13.40 -34.11 -34.13
N GLU A 220 -12.29 -34.27 -34.88
CA GLU A 220 -12.34 -34.52 -36.33
C GLU A 220 -12.95 -35.88 -36.68
N ASN A 221 -12.70 -36.91 -35.87
CA ASN A 221 -13.25 -38.25 -36.10
C ASN A 221 -14.74 -38.40 -35.74
N THR A 222 -15.35 -37.39 -35.09
CA THR A 222 -16.78 -37.44 -34.72
C THR A 222 -17.68 -36.76 -35.77
N GLU A 223 -17.13 -35.90 -36.62
CA GLU A 223 -17.88 -35.24 -37.68
C GLU A 223 -17.93 -36.03 -39.01
N GLU A 224 -17.07 -37.05 -39.20
CA GLU A 224 -17.06 -37.88 -40.41
C GLU A 224 -18.03 -39.09 -40.37
N ASN A 225 -18.75 -39.32 -39.24
CA ASN A 225 -19.65 -40.45 -39.06
C ASN A 225 -21.11 -40.08 -38.75
N VAL A 226 -21.61 -38.94 -39.26
CA VAL A 226 -23.06 -38.61 -39.21
C VAL A 226 -23.67 -38.45 -40.57
#